data_50d62b4befb8b0bdf9659d1f3246f177
#
_entry.id   50d62b4befb8b0bdf9659d1f3246f177
#
_cell.length_a   1.000
_cell.length_b   1.000
_cell.length_c   1.000
_cell.angle_alpha   90.00
_cell.angle_beta   90.00
_cell.angle_gamma   90.00
#
_symmetry.space_group_name_H-M   'P 1'
#
loop_
_entity.id
_entity.type
_entity.pdbx_description
1 polymer ?
#
loop_
_entity_poly.entity_id
_entity_poly.type
_entity_poly.pdbx_seq_one_letter_code
_entity_poly.pdbx_strand_id
1 'polypeptide(L)'
;MNRKLSSYDMELGSGIAAFEAKHFARAAGLLSPLAEAGDPQAQYRMAIMAQNGLGMHVNETLAFRYMRAAAEAGLDIAQHGLGFMYLEGECTAQDPVQAVHWFRLAAEQGLAGSQTTLAMLYQEGRGVDQDLEEARKWLRRAGFEEG
;
A
#
# COMPACT_ATOMS: atom_id res chain seq x y z
N MET A 1 25.52 -15.92 -15.46
CA MET A 1 25.80 -16.59 -14.19
C MET A 1 24.54 -16.61 -13.32
N ASN A 2 24.11 -17.79 -12.93
CA ASN A 2 22.89 -17.93 -12.14
C ASN A 2 23.18 -17.61 -10.67
N ARG A 3 22.50 -16.60 -10.16
CA ARG A 3 22.58 -16.24 -8.76
C ARG A 3 21.78 -17.25 -7.94
N LYS A 4 22.41 -17.84 -6.95
CA LYS A 4 21.69 -18.67 -5.99
C LYS A 4 20.78 -17.78 -5.14
N LEU A 5 19.52 -18.19 -4.99
CA LEU A 5 18.60 -17.51 -4.08
C LEU A 5 19.06 -17.76 -2.64
N SER A 6 19.07 -16.71 -1.84
CA SER A 6 19.33 -16.83 -0.41
C SER A 6 18.16 -17.50 0.29
N SER A 7 18.40 -17.98 1.50
CA SER A 7 17.35 -18.45 2.39
C SER A 7 16.25 -17.41 2.56
N TYR A 8 16.64 -16.14 2.69
CA TYR A 8 15.74 -15.00 2.82
C TYR A 8 14.84 -14.87 1.59
N ASP A 9 15.43 -14.89 0.39
CA ASP A 9 14.66 -14.77 -0.86
C ASP A 9 13.65 -15.92 -1.00
N MET A 10 14.05 -17.10 -0.62
CA MET A 10 13.18 -18.30 -0.69
C MET A 10 12.02 -18.20 0.29
N GLU A 11 12.28 -17.76 1.52
CA GLU A 11 11.25 -17.59 2.54
C GLU A 11 10.27 -16.49 2.16
N LEU A 12 10.76 -15.38 1.65
CA LEU A 12 9.90 -14.28 1.17
C LEU A 12 9.03 -14.76 0.01
N GLY A 13 9.62 -15.42 -0.97
CA GLY A 13 8.88 -15.97 -2.11
C GLY A 13 7.82 -16.96 -1.70
N SER A 14 8.14 -17.86 -0.75
CA SER A 14 7.18 -18.83 -0.22
C SER A 14 6.04 -18.15 0.53
N GLY A 15 6.35 -17.12 1.31
CA GLY A 15 5.35 -16.36 2.05
C GLY A 15 4.41 -15.60 1.13
N ILE A 16 4.94 -14.97 0.07
CA ILE A 16 4.14 -14.28 -0.93
C ILE A 16 3.24 -15.27 -1.68
N ALA A 17 3.79 -16.41 -2.08
CA ALA A 17 3.02 -17.45 -2.78
C ALA A 17 1.87 -17.96 -1.90
N ALA A 18 2.13 -18.19 -0.62
CA ALA A 18 1.09 -18.61 0.33
C ALA A 18 -0.01 -17.56 0.47
N PHE A 19 0.37 -16.27 0.52
CA PHE A 19 -0.57 -15.16 0.57
C PHE A 19 -1.46 -15.14 -0.68
N GLU A 20 -0.86 -15.25 -1.85
CA GLU A 20 -1.61 -15.24 -3.12
C GLU A 20 -2.52 -16.44 -3.28
N ALA A 21 -2.12 -17.59 -2.74
CA ALA A 21 -2.93 -18.81 -2.71
C ALA A 21 -4.00 -18.78 -1.60
N LYS A 22 -4.07 -17.69 -0.83
CA LYS A 22 -4.99 -17.51 0.30
C LYS A 22 -4.77 -18.51 1.45
N HIS A 23 -3.55 -19.02 1.56
CA HIS A 23 -3.11 -19.83 2.71
C HIS A 23 -2.58 -18.88 3.78
N PHE A 24 -3.49 -18.12 4.39
CA PHE A 24 -3.11 -16.96 5.20
C PHE A 24 -2.38 -17.34 6.51
N ALA A 25 -2.77 -18.42 7.17
CA ALA A 25 -2.06 -18.86 8.37
C ALA A 25 -0.60 -19.20 8.05
N ARG A 26 -0.38 -19.89 6.94
CA ARG A 26 0.97 -20.22 6.46
C ARG A 26 1.73 -18.96 6.05
N ALA A 27 1.07 -18.07 5.31
CA ALA A 27 1.66 -16.78 4.90
C ALA A 27 2.10 -15.97 6.12
N ALA A 28 1.26 -15.88 7.14
CA ALA A 28 1.58 -15.16 8.38
C ALA A 28 2.82 -15.74 9.06
N GLY A 29 2.90 -17.06 9.15
CA GLY A 29 4.05 -17.74 9.75
C GLY A 29 5.35 -17.48 9.01
N LEU A 30 5.30 -17.45 7.69
CA LEU A 30 6.48 -17.22 6.84
C LEU A 30 6.87 -15.73 6.78
N LEU A 31 5.88 -14.83 6.70
CA LEU A 31 6.12 -13.41 6.48
C LEU A 31 6.37 -12.61 7.77
N SER A 32 5.84 -13.05 8.90
CA SER A 32 5.97 -12.33 10.16
C SER A 32 7.42 -12.04 10.56
N PRO A 33 8.34 -13.02 10.55
CA PRO A 33 9.74 -12.72 10.88
C PRO A 33 10.39 -11.75 9.90
N LEU A 34 10.04 -11.83 8.61
CA LEU A 34 10.59 -10.95 7.58
C LEU A 34 10.05 -9.54 7.73
N ALA A 35 8.76 -9.40 8.07
CA ALA A 35 8.16 -8.10 8.33
C ALA A 35 8.81 -7.41 9.54
N GLU A 36 9.04 -8.17 10.61
CA GLU A 36 9.73 -7.65 11.80
C GLU A 36 11.18 -7.27 11.48
N ALA A 37 11.81 -7.95 10.53
CA ALA A 37 13.15 -7.61 10.06
C ALA A 37 13.18 -6.40 9.11
N GLY A 38 12.02 -5.86 8.73
CA GLY A 38 11.94 -4.64 7.93
C GLY A 38 11.67 -4.83 6.44
N ASP A 39 11.30 -6.03 6.00
CA ASP A 39 11.00 -6.26 4.58
C ASP A 39 9.67 -5.61 4.20
N PRO A 40 9.66 -4.63 3.26
CA PRO A 40 8.42 -3.93 2.90
C PRO A 40 7.37 -4.83 2.25
N GLN A 41 7.78 -5.82 1.45
CA GLN A 41 6.85 -6.73 0.80
C GLN A 41 6.14 -7.61 1.83
N ALA A 42 6.87 -8.07 2.86
CA ALA A 42 6.30 -8.83 3.96
C ALA A 42 5.40 -7.92 4.82
N GLN A 43 5.85 -6.71 5.12
CA GLN A 43 5.07 -5.76 5.92
C GLN A 43 3.74 -5.41 5.26
N TYR A 44 3.73 -5.15 3.97
CA TYR A 44 2.51 -4.81 3.22
C TYR A 44 1.47 -5.94 3.34
N ARG A 45 1.89 -7.18 3.11
CA ARG A 45 0.98 -8.33 3.19
C ARG A 45 0.52 -8.62 4.60
N MET A 46 1.41 -8.50 5.58
CA MET A 46 1.04 -8.61 7.00
C MET A 46 0.03 -7.53 7.38
N ALA A 47 0.18 -6.31 6.86
CA ALA A 47 -0.77 -5.24 7.12
C ALA A 47 -2.18 -5.59 6.62
N ILE A 48 -2.27 -6.14 5.40
CA ILE A 48 -3.56 -6.57 4.83
C ILE A 48 -4.18 -7.67 5.69
N MET A 49 -3.38 -8.66 6.09
CA MET A 49 -3.87 -9.76 6.91
C MET A 49 -4.34 -9.28 8.27
N ALA A 50 -3.61 -8.38 8.90
CA ALA A 50 -3.96 -7.80 10.19
C ALA A 50 -5.22 -6.93 10.12
N GLN A 51 -5.37 -6.17 9.04
CA GLN A 51 -6.53 -5.30 8.85
C GLN A 51 -7.82 -6.11 8.68
N ASN A 52 -7.75 -7.21 7.96
CA ASN A 52 -8.92 -8.00 7.55
C ASN A 52 -9.11 -9.31 8.35
N GLY A 53 -8.21 -9.59 9.27
CA GLY A 53 -8.31 -10.83 10.06
C GLY A 53 -8.07 -12.09 9.25
N LEU A 54 -7.12 -12.06 8.32
CA LEU A 54 -6.78 -13.18 7.44
C LEU A 54 -5.62 -13.98 8.06
N GLY A 55 -5.91 -15.22 8.47
CA GLY A 55 -4.91 -16.08 9.11
C GLY A 55 -4.46 -15.62 10.50
N MET A 56 -5.11 -14.61 11.03
CA MET A 56 -4.82 -14.03 12.34
C MET A 56 -6.03 -13.19 12.77
N HIS A 57 -6.09 -12.83 14.04
CA HIS A 57 -7.13 -11.90 14.51
C HIS A 57 -6.88 -10.50 13.94
N VAL A 58 -7.96 -9.76 13.72
CA VAL A 58 -7.88 -8.36 13.32
C VAL A 58 -7.03 -7.60 14.34
N ASN A 59 -6.06 -6.84 13.85
CA ASN A 59 -5.19 -6.01 14.67
C ASN A 59 -4.90 -4.71 13.92
N GLU A 60 -5.71 -3.69 14.18
CA GLU A 60 -5.61 -2.42 13.47
C GLU A 60 -4.30 -1.67 13.75
N THR A 61 -3.80 -1.75 14.98
CA THR A 61 -2.52 -1.13 15.34
C THR A 61 -1.38 -1.74 14.54
N LEU A 62 -1.35 -3.05 14.44
CA LEU A 62 -0.33 -3.77 13.65
C LEU A 62 -0.47 -3.46 12.15
N ALA A 63 -1.71 -3.44 11.66
CA ALA A 63 -1.99 -3.13 10.26
C ALA A 63 -1.45 -1.75 9.87
N PHE A 64 -1.72 -0.74 10.67
CA PHE A 64 -1.23 0.62 10.43
C PHE A 64 0.30 0.67 10.52
N ARG A 65 0.88 0.07 11.55
CA ARG A 65 2.33 0.07 11.76
C ARG A 65 3.07 -0.54 10.54
N TYR A 66 2.63 -1.68 10.07
CA TYR A 66 3.26 -2.35 8.94
C TYR A 66 3.02 -1.63 7.61
N MET A 67 1.79 -1.14 7.39
CA MET A 67 1.50 -0.39 6.16
C MET A 67 2.36 0.87 6.08
N ARG A 68 2.46 1.59 7.18
CA ARG A 68 3.29 2.79 7.28
C ARG A 68 4.77 2.49 7.05
N ALA A 69 5.28 1.44 7.69
CA ALA A 69 6.68 1.06 7.53
C ALA A 69 7.01 0.72 6.07
N ALA A 70 6.15 -0.05 5.40
CA ALA A 70 6.35 -0.40 4.00
C ALA A 70 6.24 0.83 3.09
N ALA A 71 5.31 1.74 3.37
CA ALA A 71 5.15 3.00 2.63
C ALA A 71 6.37 3.90 2.79
N GLU A 72 6.89 4.03 4.00
CA GLU A 72 8.10 4.81 4.28
C GLU A 72 9.34 4.22 3.62
N ALA A 73 9.35 2.91 3.42
CA ALA A 73 10.43 2.23 2.68
C ALA A 73 10.33 2.44 1.16
N GLY A 74 9.27 3.08 0.67
CA GLY A 74 9.11 3.43 -0.73
C GLY A 74 8.26 2.47 -1.55
N LEU A 75 7.61 1.49 -0.93
CA LEU A 75 6.76 0.54 -1.66
C LEU A 75 5.47 1.24 -2.10
N ASP A 76 5.28 1.38 -3.40
CA ASP A 76 4.17 2.15 -3.99
C ASP A 76 2.79 1.63 -3.57
N ILE A 77 2.57 0.33 -3.60
CA ILE A 77 1.29 -0.26 -3.20
C ILE A 77 1.00 -0.04 -1.71
N ALA A 78 2.03 0.03 -0.89
CA ALA A 78 1.87 0.35 0.53
C ALA A 78 1.56 1.83 0.73
N GLN A 79 2.17 2.71 -0.05
CA GLN A 79 1.84 4.14 -0.04
C GLN A 79 0.38 4.36 -0.42
N HIS A 80 -0.10 3.65 -1.44
CA HIS A 80 -1.51 3.66 -1.84
C HIS A 80 -2.40 3.17 -0.71
N GLY A 81 -2.06 2.03 -0.11
CA GLY A 81 -2.81 1.47 1.03
C GLY A 81 -2.86 2.41 2.23
N LEU A 82 -1.74 3.04 2.56
CA LEU A 82 -1.68 4.00 3.66
C LEU A 82 -2.51 5.25 3.33
N GLY A 83 -2.50 5.70 2.08
CA GLY A 83 -3.35 6.78 1.61
C GLY A 83 -4.81 6.50 1.90
N PHE A 84 -5.30 5.29 1.63
CA PHE A 84 -6.67 4.91 1.93
C PHE A 84 -6.96 4.80 3.42
N MET A 85 -6.01 4.32 4.21
CA MET A 85 -6.19 4.31 5.67
C MET A 85 -6.46 5.71 6.21
N TYR A 86 -5.68 6.69 5.76
CA TYR A 86 -5.90 8.09 6.15
C TYR A 86 -7.19 8.66 5.55
N LEU A 87 -7.50 8.35 4.30
CA LEU A 87 -8.67 8.90 3.62
C LEU A 87 -9.98 8.43 4.27
N GLU A 88 -10.04 7.16 4.60
CA GLU A 88 -11.25 6.53 5.16
C GLU A 88 -11.26 6.51 6.69
N GLY A 89 -10.16 6.82 7.33
CA GLY A 89 -10.04 6.72 8.79
C GLY A 89 -10.04 5.27 9.26
N GLU A 90 -9.42 4.38 8.49
CA GLU A 90 -9.28 2.97 8.85
C GLU A 90 -7.94 2.73 9.50
N CYS A 91 -7.94 2.05 10.63
CA CYS A 91 -6.73 1.73 11.42
C CYS A 91 -5.98 2.96 11.96
N THR A 92 -6.41 4.16 11.62
CA THR A 92 -5.86 5.43 12.09
C THR A 92 -6.94 6.50 11.97
N ALA A 93 -6.73 7.67 12.57
CA ALA A 93 -7.63 8.80 12.44
C ALA A 93 -7.68 9.28 11.00
N GLN A 94 -8.87 9.67 10.54
CA GLN A 94 -9.06 10.21 9.19
C GLN A 94 -8.26 11.49 9.02
N ASP A 95 -7.50 11.58 7.94
CA ASP A 95 -6.66 12.74 7.63
C ASP A 95 -6.47 12.84 6.11
N PRO A 96 -7.36 13.56 5.41
CA PRO A 96 -7.27 13.67 3.94
C PRO A 96 -5.97 14.34 3.46
N VAL A 97 -5.38 15.23 4.25
CA VAL A 97 -4.11 15.88 3.90
C VAL A 97 -2.99 14.85 3.82
N GLN A 98 -2.91 13.97 4.82
CA GLN A 98 -1.95 12.86 4.80
C GLN A 98 -2.24 11.89 3.66
N ALA A 99 -3.52 11.64 3.39
CA ALA A 99 -3.91 10.77 2.28
C ALA A 99 -3.38 11.29 0.94
N VAL A 100 -3.54 12.58 0.67
CA VAL A 100 -3.01 13.21 -0.56
C VAL A 100 -1.51 13.04 -0.65
N HIS A 101 -0.80 13.25 0.45
CA HIS A 101 0.67 13.08 0.48
C HIS A 101 1.09 11.67 0.03
N TRP A 102 0.47 10.64 0.59
CA TRP A 102 0.84 9.26 0.28
C TRP A 102 0.38 8.82 -1.11
N PHE A 103 -0.82 9.22 -1.55
CA PHE A 103 -1.27 8.97 -2.92
C PHE A 103 -0.36 9.65 -3.94
N ARG A 104 0.13 10.85 -3.64
CA ARG A 104 1.05 11.55 -4.54
C ARG A 104 2.36 10.78 -4.72
N LEU A 105 2.94 10.27 -3.63
CA LEU A 105 4.19 9.49 -3.72
C LEU A 105 3.99 8.24 -4.58
N ALA A 106 2.90 7.52 -4.38
CA ALA A 106 2.59 6.33 -5.18
C ALA A 106 2.30 6.69 -6.64
N ALA A 107 1.55 7.77 -6.86
CA ALA A 107 1.21 8.26 -8.20
C ALA A 107 2.46 8.68 -8.99
N GLU A 108 3.42 9.31 -8.33
CA GLU A 108 4.69 9.70 -8.94
C GLU A 108 5.53 8.49 -9.33
N GLN A 109 5.38 7.37 -8.64
CA GLN A 109 6.02 6.11 -9.02
C GLN A 109 5.33 5.42 -10.19
N GLY A 110 4.19 5.93 -10.65
CA GLY A 110 3.47 5.40 -11.80
C GLY A 110 2.31 4.47 -11.47
N LEU A 111 1.91 4.37 -10.21
CA LEU A 111 0.78 3.51 -9.82
C LEU A 111 -0.52 4.14 -10.27
N ALA A 112 -1.16 3.55 -11.29
CA ALA A 112 -2.33 4.11 -11.96
C ALA A 112 -3.51 4.34 -11.00
N GLY A 113 -3.75 3.41 -10.07
CA GLY A 113 -4.80 3.55 -9.06
C GLY A 113 -4.61 4.78 -8.18
N SER A 114 -3.36 5.09 -7.81
CA SER A 114 -3.05 6.28 -7.03
C SER A 114 -3.20 7.55 -7.86
N GLN A 115 -2.84 7.49 -9.14
CA GLN A 115 -2.99 8.63 -10.06
C GLN A 115 -4.47 9.01 -10.21
N THR A 116 -5.35 8.03 -10.42
CA THR A 116 -6.79 8.29 -10.54
C THR A 116 -7.40 8.77 -9.22
N THR A 117 -6.98 8.20 -8.11
CA THR A 117 -7.46 8.62 -6.78
C THR A 117 -7.02 10.06 -6.48
N LEU A 118 -5.76 10.38 -6.76
CA LEU A 118 -5.24 11.73 -6.57
C LEU A 118 -6.01 12.74 -7.43
N ALA A 119 -6.31 12.38 -8.70
CA ALA A 119 -7.12 13.21 -9.58
C ALA A 119 -8.50 13.50 -8.98
N MET A 120 -9.13 12.47 -8.42
CA MET A 120 -10.43 12.62 -7.76
C MET A 120 -10.35 13.59 -6.58
N LEU A 121 -9.30 13.48 -5.77
CA LEU A 121 -9.10 14.37 -4.61
C LEU A 121 -8.91 15.82 -5.04
N TYR A 122 -8.20 16.08 -6.15
CA TYR A 122 -8.10 17.41 -6.73
C TYR A 122 -9.44 17.91 -7.26
N GLN A 123 -10.25 17.04 -7.89
CA GLN A 123 -11.57 17.42 -8.38
C GLN A 123 -12.52 17.83 -7.23
N GLU A 124 -12.42 17.12 -6.12
CA GLU A 124 -13.29 17.34 -4.96
C GLU A 124 -12.76 18.41 -3.99
N GLY A 125 -11.49 18.78 -4.11
CA GLY A 125 -10.85 19.64 -3.12
C GLY A 125 -10.75 18.98 -1.76
N ARG A 126 -10.52 17.67 -1.72
CA ARG A 126 -10.45 16.90 -0.48
C ARG A 126 -8.99 16.66 -0.10
N GLY A 127 -8.58 17.23 1.03
CA GLY A 127 -7.19 17.14 1.51
C GLY A 127 -6.21 18.02 0.72
N VAL A 128 -6.69 18.72 -0.29
CA VAL A 128 -5.92 19.58 -1.18
C VAL A 128 -6.89 20.58 -1.77
N ASP A 129 -6.42 21.75 -2.17
CA ASP A 129 -7.27 22.73 -2.85
C ASP A 129 -7.78 22.16 -4.17
N GLN A 130 -9.07 22.39 -4.46
CA GLN A 130 -9.65 21.95 -5.72
C GLN A 130 -8.85 22.53 -6.89
N ASP A 131 -8.48 21.67 -7.82
CA ASP A 131 -7.70 22.04 -9.00
C ASP A 131 -8.01 21.09 -10.14
N LEU A 132 -8.91 21.51 -11.02
CA LEU A 132 -9.35 20.69 -12.15
C LEU A 132 -8.25 20.47 -13.18
N GLU A 133 -7.31 21.38 -13.29
CA GLU A 133 -6.18 21.23 -14.20
C GLU A 133 -5.21 20.16 -13.71
N GLU A 134 -4.87 20.19 -12.42
CA GLU A 134 -4.05 19.12 -11.82
C GLU A 134 -4.75 17.76 -11.94
N ALA A 135 -6.06 17.73 -11.70
CA ALA A 135 -6.83 16.48 -11.86
C ALA A 135 -6.69 15.93 -13.28
N ARG A 136 -6.82 16.77 -14.29
CA ARG A 136 -6.67 16.33 -15.69
C ARG A 136 -5.27 15.83 -16.00
N LYS A 137 -4.23 16.46 -15.45
CA LYS A 137 -2.84 16.01 -15.62
C LYS A 137 -2.66 14.60 -15.08
N TRP A 138 -3.19 14.33 -13.88
CA TRP A 138 -3.08 13.00 -13.29
C TRP A 138 -3.88 11.96 -14.06
N LEU A 139 -5.07 12.31 -14.54
CA LEU A 139 -5.87 11.39 -15.37
C LEU A 139 -5.14 11.04 -16.67
N ARG A 140 -4.49 12.00 -17.31
CA ARG A 140 -3.68 11.73 -18.52
C ARG A 140 -2.53 10.77 -18.21
N ARG A 141 -1.84 10.96 -17.10
CA ARG A 141 -0.76 10.08 -16.68
C ARG A 141 -1.24 8.66 -16.38
N ALA A 142 -2.49 8.53 -15.93
CA ALA A 142 -3.12 7.23 -15.69
C ALA A 142 -3.63 6.56 -16.97
N GLY A 143 -3.55 7.24 -18.10
CA GLY A 143 -3.95 6.69 -19.40
C GLY A 143 -5.33 7.13 -19.88
N PHE A 144 -5.99 8.06 -19.21
CA PHE A 144 -7.28 8.58 -19.66
C PHE A 144 -7.06 9.75 -20.62
N GLU A 145 -7.68 9.67 -21.79
CA GLU A 145 -7.65 10.74 -22.77
C GLU A 145 -8.81 11.69 -22.53
N GLU A 146 -8.58 12.97 -22.83
CA GLU A 146 -9.66 13.95 -22.82
C GLU A 146 -10.53 13.73 -24.04
N GLY A 147 -11.84 13.53 -23.79
CA GLY A 147 -12.81 13.39 -24.85
C GLY A 147 -13.05 14.67 -25.62
#